data_ada04f44e5cc6f7c1c2aaa7d83bd324c
#
_entry.id   ada04f44e5cc6f7c1c2aaa7d83bd324c
#
_cell.length_a   1.000
_cell.length_b   1.000
_cell.length_c   1.000
_cell.angle_alpha   90.00
_cell.angle_beta   90.00
_cell.angle_gamma   90.00
#
_symmetry.space_group_name_H-M   'P 1'
#
loop_
_entity.id
_entity.type
_entity.pdbx_description
1 polymer ?
#
loop_
_entity_poly.entity_id
_entity_poly.type
_entity_poly.pdbx_seq_one_letter_code
_entity_poly.pdbx_strand_id
1 'polypeptide(L)'
;MIGSGKKLLPRPGFSLVLLITWILAHQSLEPKTLLIGAAAAVVLPALTNHFWPEVLRVRRWGLLLKFLGIFCYDIIVANLQVARLVLGPGDKLRPAFLEVPIELDNPLAITILSAVISLAPGTVAANLSGDKKTLLVHILHTEDTQGAIDRIKERYEAALKEIFR
;
A
#
# COMPACT_ATOMS: atom_id res chain seq x y z
N MET A 1 -4.26 28.73 -26.53
CA MET A 1 -4.98 27.54 -27.05
C MET A 1 -3.98 26.71 -27.82
N ILE A 2 -3.36 25.73 -27.20
CA ILE A 2 -2.52 24.74 -27.91
C ILE A 2 -2.98 23.38 -27.40
N GLY A 3 -3.48 22.56 -28.34
CA GLY A 3 -4.20 21.33 -28.08
C GLY A 3 -3.45 20.32 -27.23
N SER A 4 -4.07 19.92 -26.16
CA SER A 4 -3.73 18.71 -25.41
C SER A 4 -4.00 17.51 -26.33
N GLY A 5 -2.98 17.06 -27.05
CA GLY A 5 -3.06 15.81 -27.81
C GLY A 5 -3.47 14.71 -26.84
N LYS A 6 -4.65 14.13 -27.04
CA LYS A 6 -5.12 12.94 -26.31
C LYS A 6 -4.05 11.87 -26.49
N LYS A 7 -3.24 11.62 -25.45
CA LYS A 7 -2.27 10.53 -25.48
C LYS A 7 -3.05 9.24 -25.66
N LEU A 8 -2.78 8.52 -26.75
CA LEU A 8 -3.41 7.24 -27.09
C LEU A 8 -3.28 6.22 -25.94
N LEU A 9 -2.23 6.37 -25.14
CA LEU A 9 -1.95 5.57 -23.94
C LEU A 9 -1.85 6.52 -22.71
N PRO A 10 -2.93 6.78 -22.00
CA PRO A 10 -2.89 7.65 -20.83
C PRO A 10 -1.97 7.12 -19.72
N ARG A 11 -1.73 5.80 -19.66
CA ARG A 11 -0.91 5.12 -18.65
C ARG A 11 -0.15 3.92 -19.25
N PRO A 12 0.99 4.14 -19.90
CA PRO A 12 1.69 3.06 -20.61
C PRO A 12 2.14 1.92 -19.68
N GLY A 13 2.54 2.21 -18.44
CA GLY A 13 2.91 1.18 -17.47
C GLY A 13 1.74 0.26 -17.10
N PHE A 14 0.54 0.82 -16.89
CA PHE A 14 -0.64 0.01 -16.59
C PHE A 14 -1.10 -0.82 -17.79
N SER A 15 -1.04 -0.25 -19.01
CA SER A 15 -1.30 -0.99 -20.24
C SER A 15 -0.35 -2.17 -20.43
N LEU A 16 0.93 -1.98 -20.11
CA LEU A 16 1.93 -3.05 -20.19
C LEU A 16 1.62 -4.17 -19.19
N VAL A 17 1.30 -3.82 -17.95
CA VAL A 17 0.91 -4.81 -16.90
C VAL A 17 -0.33 -5.59 -17.34
N LEU A 18 -1.36 -4.93 -17.87
CA LEU A 18 -2.56 -5.60 -18.37
C LEU A 18 -2.24 -6.57 -19.50
N LEU A 19 -1.40 -6.17 -20.46
CA LEU A 19 -1.01 -7.03 -21.59
C LEU A 19 -0.25 -8.27 -21.08
N ILE A 20 0.71 -8.09 -20.18
CA ILE A 20 1.47 -9.20 -19.59
C ILE A 20 0.52 -10.13 -18.83
N THR A 21 -0.36 -9.58 -18.01
CA THR A 21 -1.36 -10.37 -17.25
C THR A 21 -2.26 -11.17 -18.19
N TRP A 22 -2.70 -10.54 -19.30
CA TRP A 22 -3.52 -11.21 -20.31
C TRP A 22 -2.82 -12.40 -20.95
N ILE A 23 -1.55 -12.21 -21.36
CA ILE A 23 -0.74 -13.29 -21.96
C ILE A 23 -0.53 -14.43 -20.96
N LEU A 24 -0.20 -14.12 -19.71
CA LEU A 24 -0.01 -15.13 -18.66
C LEU A 24 -1.29 -15.90 -18.35
N ALA A 25 -2.43 -15.20 -18.30
CA ALA A 25 -3.73 -15.82 -18.02
C ALA A 25 -4.18 -16.79 -19.14
N HIS A 26 -3.91 -16.45 -20.39
CA HIS A 26 -4.29 -17.27 -21.55
C HIS A 26 -3.23 -18.32 -21.92
N GLN A 27 -2.01 -18.20 -21.39
CA GLN A 27 -0.88 -19.08 -21.71
C GLN A 27 -0.67 -19.30 -23.21
N SER A 28 -1.00 -18.30 -24.04
CA SER A 28 -0.99 -18.37 -25.48
C SER A 28 -0.44 -17.09 -26.10
N LEU A 29 0.45 -17.25 -27.07
CA LEU A 29 1.00 -16.16 -27.88
C LEU A 29 0.38 -16.10 -29.29
N GLU A 30 -0.76 -16.74 -29.49
CA GLU A 30 -1.46 -16.70 -30.77
C GLU A 30 -1.80 -15.25 -31.18
N PRO A 31 -1.74 -14.91 -32.47
CA PRO A 31 -2.04 -13.55 -32.94
C PRO A 31 -3.38 -13.00 -32.49
N LYS A 32 -4.40 -13.84 -32.43
CA LYS A 32 -5.73 -13.48 -31.95
C LYS A 32 -5.73 -13.11 -30.46
N THR A 33 -5.03 -13.87 -29.61
CA THR A 33 -4.90 -13.61 -28.18
C THR A 33 -4.15 -12.31 -27.91
N LEU A 34 -3.06 -12.07 -28.66
CA LEU A 34 -2.27 -10.84 -28.57
C LEU A 34 -3.07 -9.64 -29.03
N LEU A 35 -3.86 -9.75 -30.08
CA LEU A 35 -4.68 -8.64 -30.60
C LEU A 35 -5.77 -8.23 -29.59
N ILE A 36 -6.47 -9.20 -29.00
CA ILE A 36 -7.48 -8.94 -27.98
C ILE A 36 -6.83 -8.35 -26.71
N GLY A 37 -5.70 -8.90 -26.27
CA GLY A 37 -4.95 -8.38 -25.13
C GLY A 37 -4.44 -6.96 -25.34
N ALA A 38 -3.92 -6.65 -26.52
CA ALA A 38 -3.51 -5.30 -26.88
C ALA A 38 -4.69 -4.32 -26.91
N ALA A 39 -5.83 -4.72 -27.50
CA ALA A 39 -7.05 -3.91 -27.49
C ALA A 39 -7.53 -3.64 -26.05
N ALA A 40 -7.59 -4.66 -25.20
CA ALA A 40 -7.95 -4.52 -23.78
C ALA A 40 -6.96 -3.62 -23.03
N ALA A 41 -5.66 -3.76 -23.25
CA ALA A 41 -4.60 -2.96 -22.65
C ALA A 41 -4.65 -1.47 -23.02
N VAL A 42 -5.29 -1.13 -24.12
CA VAL A 42 -5.52 0.28 -24.54
C VAL A 42 -6.89 0.78 -24.06
N VAL A 43 -7.93 0.03 -24.30
CA VAL A 43 -9.32 0.46 -24.07
C VAL A 43 -9.63 0.55 -22.57
N LEU A 44 -9.25 -0.45 -21.76
CA LEU A 44 -9.56 -0.44 -20.33
C LEU A 44 -8.92 0.74 -19.58
N PRO A 45 -7.62 1.05 -19.75
CA PRO A 45 -7.04 2.24 -19.12
C PRO A 45 -7.65 3.55 -19.61
N ALA A 46 -8.07 3.62 -20.88
CA ALA A 46 -8.72 4.81 -21.42
C ALA A 46 -10.11 5.05 -20.81
N LEU A 47 -10.91 4.00 -20.64
CA LEU A 47 -12.23 4.07 -20.03
C LEU A 47 -12.16 4.34 -18.52
N THR A 48 -11.22 3.73 -17.83
CA THR A 48 -11.08 3.83 -16.38
C THR A 48 -10.26 5.05 -15.92
N ASN A 49 -9.66 5.80 -16.83
CA ASN A 49 -8.78 6.92 -16.48
C ASN A 49 -9.46 7.97 -15.59
N HIS A 50 -10.77 8.15 -15.71
CA HIS A 50 -11.55 9.09 -14.90
C HIS A 50 -11.65 8.68 -13.42
N PHE A 51 -11.58 7.37 -13.13
CA PHE A 51 -11.72 6.84 -11.76
C PHE A 51 -10.39 6.76 -11.00
N TRP A 52 -9.29 7.07 -11.66
CA TRP A 52 -7.99 6.97 -11.02
C TRP A 52 -7.61 8.30 -10.36
N PRO A 53 -7.19 8.29 -9.10
CA PRO A 53 -6.62 9.46 -8.47
C PRO A 53 -5.35 9.92 -9.22
N GLU A 54 -4.95 11.15 -8.98
CA GLU A 54 -3.76 11.74 -9.61
C GLU A 54 -2.54 10.80 -9.53
N VAL A 55 -1.76 10.76 -10.62
CA VAL A 55 -0.60 9.88 -10.74
C VAL A 55 0.43 10.26 -9.68
N LEU A 56 0.52 9.45 -8.65
CA LEU A 56 1.58 9.59 -7.67
C LEU A 56 2.93 9.27 -8.31
N ARG A 57 3.76 10.29 -8.40
CA ARG A 57 5.13 10.10 -8.84
C ARG A 57 5.97 9.67 -7.65
N VAL A 58 6.29 8.38 -7.59
CA VAL A 58 7.36 7.91 -6.71
C VAL A 58 8.65 8.62 -7.16
N ARG A 59 9.08 9.58 -6.36
CA ARG A 59 10.24 10.41 -6.71
C ARG A 59 11.56 9.73 -6.33
N ARG A 60 11.53 8.83 -5.35
CA ARG A 60 12.72 8.21 -4.75
C ARG A 60 12.57 6.69 -4.67
N TRP A 61 12.81 6.01 -5.80
CA TRP A 61 12.73 4.54 -5.88
C TRP A 61 13.63 3.82 -4.87
N GLY A 62 14.82 4.38 -4.58
CA GLY A 62 15.74 3.80 -3.58
C GLY A 62 15.15 3.79 -2.17
N LEU A 63 14.42 4.86 -1.79
CA LEU A 63 13.72 4.90 -0.50
C LEU A 63 12.53 3.92 -0.46
N LEU A 64 11.82 3.78 -1.57
CA LEU A 64 10.73 2.79 -1.67
C LEU A 64 11.25 1.37 -1.49
N LEU A 65 12.36 1.01 -2.14
CA LEU A 65 12.98 -0.32 -1.98
C LEU A 65 13.47 -0.54 -0.54
N LYS A 66 14.10 0.47 0.06
CA LYS A 66 14.49 0.42 1.47
C LYS A 66 13.29 0.24 2.40
N PHE A 67 12.23 1.00 2.17
CA PHE A 67 10.96 0.88 2.92
C PHE A 67 10.38 -0.54 2.82
N LEU A 68 10.33 -1.09 1.61
CA LEU A 68 9.85 -2.45 1.37
C LEU A 68 10.72 -3.50 2.09
N GLY A 69 12.03 -3.34 2.09
CA GLY A 69 12.96 -4.23 2.83
C GLY A 69 12.72 -4.18 4.34
N ILE A 70 12.55 -2.97 4.91
CA ILE A 70 12.22 -2.78 6.33
C ILE A 70 10.88 -3.45 6.64
N PHE A 71 9.88 -3.23 5.81
CA PHE A 71 8.55 -3.80 5.98
C PHE A 71 8.56 -5.34 5.92
N CYS A 72 9.27 -5.94 4.98
CA CYS A 72 9.43 -7.40 4.92
C CYS A 72 10.11 -7.97 6.18
N TYR A 73 11.14 -7.30 6.66
CA TYR A 73 11.80 -7.68 7.92
C TYR A 73 10.83 -7.61 9.10
N ASP A 74 10.05 -6.52 9.20
CA ASP A 74 9.09 -6.32 10.28
C ASP A 74 7.97 -7.37 10.28
N ILE A 75 7.49 -7.77 9.10
CA ILE A 75 6.52 -8.87 8.97
C ILE A 75 7.09 -10.17 9.54
N ILE A 76 8.35 -10.52 9.23
CA ILE A 76 8.98 -11.74 9.74
C ILE A 76 9.07 -11.70 11.28
N VAL A 77 9.55 -10.57 11.82
CA VAL A 77 9.67 -10.38 13.27
C VAL A 77 8.31 -10.44 13.96
N ALA A 78 7.31 -9.74 13.40
CA ALA A 78 5.95 -9.72 13.95
C ALA A 78 5.30 -11.11 13.91
N ASN A 79 5.48 -11.88 12.84
CA ASN A 79 4.99 -13.27 12.77
C ASN A 79 5.59 -14.14 13.89
N LEU A 80 6.90 -14.04 14.14
CA LEU A 80 7.57 -14.78 15.22
C LEU A 80 7.08 -14.35 16.60
N GLN A 81 6.83 -13.06 16.80
CA GLN A 81 6.29 -12.52 18.05
C GLN A 81 4.86 -13.01 18.31
N VAL A 82 3.98 -12.89 17.31
CA VAL A 82 2.59 -13.36 17.41
C VAL A 82 2.53 -14.87 17.59
N ALA A 83 3.36 -15.64 16.87
CA ALA A 83 3.44 -17.09 17.04
C ALA A 83 3.81 -17.46 18.50
N ARG A 84 4.82 -16.79 19.08
CA ARG A 84 5.20 -16.98 20.48
C ARG A 84 4.08 -16.63 21.46
N LEU A 85 3.32 -15.56 21.17
CA LEU A 85 2.18 -15.14 21.99
C LEU A 85 1.05 -16.15 21.94
N VAL A 86 0.71 -16.65 20.74
CA VAL A 86 -0.40 -17.60 20.54
C VAL A 86 -0.07 -18.99 21.09
N LEU A 87 1.21 -19.42 20.99
CA LEU A 87 1.68 -20.69 21.54
C LEU A 87 1.97 -20.61 23.04
N GLY A 88 2.02 -19.40 23.59
CA GLY A 88 2.25 -19.16 25.02
C GLY A 88 0.95 -19.19 25.84
N PRO A 89 1.05 -18.98 27.17
CA PRO A 89 -0.14 -18.85 28.03
C PRO A 89 -0.96 -17.61 27.64
N GLY A 90 -2.27 -17.81 27.38
CA GLY A 90 -3.18 -16.80 26.81
C GLY A 90 -3.45 -15.57 27.70
N ASP A 91 -3.12 -15.66 28.98
CA ASP A 91 -3.33 -14.60 30.00
C ASP A 91 -2.41 -13.38 29.80
N LYS A 92 -1.47 -13.43 28.84
CA LYS A 92 -0.51 -12.35 28.55
C LYS A 92 -0.95 -11.38 27.46
N LEU A 93 -2.08 -11.65 26.80
CA LEU A 93 -2.58 -10.77 25.75
C LEU A 93 -3.12 -9.47 26.38
N ARG A 94 -2.63 -8.34 25.87
CA ARG A 94 -3.07 -6.99 26.25
C ARG A 94 -3.45 -6.21 24.99
N PRO A 95 -4.65 -6.44 24.45
CA PRO A 95 -5.10 -5.72 23.28
C PRO A 95 -5.36 -4.24 23.62
N ALA A 96 -5.06 -3.37 22.66
CA ALA A 96 -5.28 -1.94 22.79
C ALA A 96 -5.74 -1.31 21.48
N PHE A 97 -6.45 -0.18 21.59
CA PHE A 97 -6.70 0.73 20.50
C PHE A 97 -5.78 1.94 20.63
N LEU A 98 -5.09 2.27 19.54
CA LEU A 98 -4.19 3.41 19.46
C LEU A 98 -4.79 4.46 18.53
N GLU A 99 -4.83 5.69 18.96
CA GLU A 99 -5.09 6.84 18.11
C GLU A 99 -3.76 7.40 17.62
N VAL A 100 -3.40 7.06 16.38
CA VAL A 100 -2.15 7.49 15.76
C VAL A 100 -2.38 8.81 15.02
N PRO A 101 -1.81 9.94 15.48
CA PRO A 101 -1.91 11.20 14.76
C PRO A 101 -1.09 11.13 13.47
N ILE A 102 -1.74 11.42 12.32
CA ILE A 102 -1.13 11.35 10.99
C ILE A 102 -0.81 12.76 10.50
N GLU A 103 0.37 12.90 9.93
CA GLU A 103 0.83 14.13 9.28
C GLU A 103 1.03 13.93 7.77
N LEU A 104 0.41 12.90 7.18
CA LEU A 104 0.41 12.64 5.74
C LEU A 104 -0.75 13.37 5.08
N ASP A 105 -0.48 14.21 4.09
CA ASP A 105 -1.51 14.91 3.32
C ASP A 105 -1.96 14.08 2.09
N ASN A 106 -1.11 13.17 1.63
CA ASN A 106 -1.35 12.40 0.43
C ASN A 106 -2.25 11.18 0.71
N PRO A 107 -3.44 11.06 0.08
CA PRO A 107 -4.38 9.96 0.32
C PRO A 107 -3.78 8.57 0.05
N LEU A 108 -2.89 8.42 -0.94
CA LEU A 108 -2.24 7.13 -1.19
C LEU A 108 -1.21 6.80 -0.12
N ALA A 109 -0.44 7.77 0.36
CA ALA A 109 0.49 7.55 1.45
C ALA A 109 -0.24 7.08 2.71
N ILE A 110 -1.41 7.67 3.02
CA ILE A 110 -2.28 7.23 4.12
C ILE A 110 -2.79 5.79 3.87
N THR A 111 -3.22 5.49 2.64
CA THR A 111 -3.67 4.15 2.26
C THR A 111 -2.55 3.13 2.42
N ILE A 112 -1.34 3.45 1.97
CA ILE A 112 -0.17 2.57 2.12
C ILE A 112 0.18 2.39 3.60
N LEU A 113 0.17 3.45 4.40
CA LEU A 113 0.40 3.35 5.85
C LEU A 113 -0.62 2.41 6.51
N SER A 114 -1.91 2.59 6.22
CA SER A 114 -2.99 1.74 6.73
C SER A 114 -2.83 0.28 6.29
N ALA A 115 -2.44 0.05 5.03
CA ALA A 115 -2.18 -1.29 4.49
C ALA A 115 -0.98 -1.95 5.18
N VAL A 116 0.14 -1.23 5.33
CA VAL A 116 1.35 -1.73 6.01
C VAL A 116 1.07 -2.13 7.45
N ILE A 117 0.31 -1.29 8.19
CA ILE A 117 -0.10 -1.61 9.56
C ILE A 117 -1.00 -2.86 9.58
N SER A 118 -1.94 -2.97 8.64
CA SER A 118 -2.88 -4.10 8.61
C SER A 118 -2.25 -5.40 8.10
N LEU A 119 -1.19 -5.33 7.31
CA LEU A 119 -0.44 -6.51 6.84
C LEU A 119 0.51 -7.07 7.91
N ALA A 120 0.90 -6.25 8.88
CA ALA A 120 1.71 -6.72 10.00
C ALA A 120 0.85 -7.58 10.96
N PRO A 121 1.27 -8.82 11.29
CA PRO A 121 0.51 -9.68 12.20
C PRO A 121 0.29 -9.04 13.57
N GLY A 122 -0.94 -9.12 14.06
CA GLY A 122 -1.32 -8.57 15.36
C GLY A 122 -1.64 -7.07 15.35
N THR A 123 -1.72 -6.43 14.18
CA THR A 123 -2.17 -5.04 14.06
C THR A 123 -3.19 -4.87 12.93
N VAL A 124 -4.13 -3.94 13.09
CA VAL A 124 -5.14 -3.61 12.07
C VAL A 124 -5.43 -2.11 12.13
N ALA A 125 -5.34 -1.44 10.99
CA ALA A 125 -5.86 -0.10 10.83
C ALA A 125 -7.40 -0.15 10.73
N ALA A 126 -8.08 0.18 11.82
CA ALA A 126 -9.51 -0.02 11.97
C ALA A 126 -10.35 1.11 11.37
N ASN A 127 -9.91 2.36 11.52
CA ASN A 127 -10.64 3.52 11.01
C ASN A 127 -9.73 4.72 10.79
N LEU A 128 -10.09 5.56 9.84
CA LEU A 128 -9.48 6.87 9.60
C LEU A 128 -10.49 7.95 9.98
N SER A 129 -10.09 8.93 10.78
CA SER A 129 -10.94 10.07 11.15
C SER A 129 -11.42 10.84 9.92
N GLY A 130 -12.58 11.50 10.01
CA GLY A 130 -13.17 12.26 8.90
C GLY A 130 -12.30 13.41 8.41
N ASP A 131 -11.47 13.99 9.27
CA ASP A 131 -10.47 15.01 8.95
C ASP A 131 -9.16 14.44 8.42
N LYS A 132 -9.03 13.09 8.37
CA LYS A 132 -7.86 12.34 7.92
C LYS A 132 -6.58 12.60 8.75
N LYS A 133 -6.73 13.05 9.98
CA LYS A 133 -5.59 13.38 10.86
C LYS A 133 -5.29 12.33 11.91
N THR A 134 -6.19 11.36 12.12
CA THR A 134 -6.02 10.32 13.12
C THR A 134 -6.38 8.96 12.55
N LEU A 135 -5.46 8.01 12.67
CA LEU A 135 -5.68 6.61 12.31
C LEU A 135 -5.91 5.79 13.58
N LEU A 136 -7.08 5.17 13.69
CA LEU A 136 -7.37 4.21 14.76
C LEU A 136 -6.76 2.87 14.41
N VAL A 137 -5.84 2.40 15.24
CA VAL A 137 -5.12 1.12 15.05
C VAL A 137 -5.45 0.20 16.23
N HIS A 138 -5.92 -1.01 15.94
CA HIS A 138 -6.04 -2.06 16.92
C HIS A 138 -4.75 -2.88 16.96
N ILE A 139 -4.23 -3.12 18.18
CA ILE A 139 -3.05 -3.98 18.42
C ILE A 139 -3.46 -5.14 19.32
N LEU A 140 -3.06 -6.35 18.93
CA LEU A 140 -3.33 -7.59 19.66
C LEU A 140 -2.64 -7.61 21.03
N HIS A 141 -1.45 -7.03 21.13
CA HIS A 141 -0.68 -6.98 22.37
C HIS A 141 0.28 -5.80 22.36
N THR A 142 0.21 -4.96 23.41
CA THR A 142 1.23 -3.93 23.68
C THR A 142 1.29 -3.67 25.19
N GLU A 143 2.49 -3.43 25.70
CA GLU A 143 2.73 -2.95 27.07
C GLU A 143 3.01 -1.45 27.09
N ASP A 144 3.34 -0.88 25.92
CA ASP A 144 3.68 0.53 25.75
C ASP A 144 2.94 1.08 24.52
N THR A 145 1.83 1.75 24.77
CA THR A 145 0.99 2.35 23.72
C THR A 145 1.70 3.51 23.03
N GLN A 146 2.40 4.36 23.79
CA GLN A 146 3.09 5.51 23.22
C GLN A 146 4.28 5.08 22.33
N GLY A 147 5.09 4.15 22.83
CA GLY A 147 6.19 3.61 22.02
C GLY A 147 5.72 2.85 20.77
N ALA A 148 4.50 2.30 20.78
CA ALA A 148 3.90 1.71 19.57
C ALA A 148 3.52 2.80 18.55
N ILE A 149 2.94 3.92 18.99
CA ILE A 149 2.64 5.08 18.15
C ILE A 149 3.91 5.66 17.54
N ASP A 150 4.93 5.88 18.36
CA ASP A 150 6.20 6.45 17.92
C ASP A 150 6.90 5.57 16.88
N ARG A 151 6.87 4.23 17.05
CA ARG A 151 7.38 3.29 16.05
C ARG A 151 6.66 3.39 14.70
N ILE A 152 5.33 3.54 14.71
CA ILE A 152 4.55 3.71 13.46
C ILE A 152 4.96 5.02 12.77
N LYS A 153 5.09 6.11 13.52
CA LYS A 153 5.45 7.42 12.98
C LYS A 153 6.87 7.45 12.42
N GLU A 154 7.84 7.02 13.20
CA GLU A 154 9.25 7.10 12.81
C GLU A 154 9.62 6.10 11.71
N ARG A 155 9.06 4.88 11.77
CA ARG A 155 9.46 3.80 10.91
C ARG A 155 8.73 3.78 9.57
N TYR A 156 7.45 4.10 9.57
CA TYR A 156 6.61 4.02 8.38
C TYR A 156 6.17 5.39 7.87
N GLU A 157 5.60 6.25 8.72
CA GLU A 157 5.08 7.53 8.28
C GLU A 157 6.19 8.45 7.76
N ALA A 158 7.31 8.58 8.46
CA ALA A 158 8.44 9.40 8.05
C ALA A 158 8.99 8.97 6.69
N ALA A 159 9.12 7.66 6.44
CA ALA A 159 9.57 7.13 5.16
C ALA A 159 8.57 7.44 4.03
N LEU A 160 7.27 7.30 4.28
CA LEU A 160 6.23 7.62 3.30
C LEU A 160 6.16 9.12 2.98
N LYS A 161 6.38 9.99 3.97
CA LYS A 161 6.53 11.44 3.73
C LYS A 161 7.64 11.75 2.74
N GLU A 162 8.79 11.08 2.85
CA GLU A 162 9.92 11.31 1.95
C GLU A 162 9.72 10.70 0.54
N ILE A 163 9.02 9.58 0.43
CA ILE A 163 8.76 8.88 -0.83
C ILE A 163 7.77 9.68 -1.68
N PHE A 164 6.73 10.25 -1.04
CA PHE A 164 5.58 10.90 -1.70
C PHE A 164 5.59 12.45 -1.62
N ARG A 165 6.69 13.02 -1.23
CA ARG A 165 6.89 14.48 -1.14
C ARG A 165 7.08 15.19 -2.47
#